data_94ddc616a2054a88eaf2abb4e01a375c
#
_entry.id   94ddc616a2054a88eaf2abb4e01a375c
#
_cell.length_a   1.000
_cell.length_b   1.000
_cell.length_c   1.000
_cell.angle_alpha   90.00
_cell.angle_beta   90.00
_cell.angle_gamma   90.00
#
_symmetry.space_group_name_H-M   'P 1'
#
loop_
_entity.id
_entity.type
_entity.pdbx_description
1 polymer ?
#
loop_
_entity_poly.entity_id
_entity_poly.type
_entity_poly.pdbx_seq_one_letter_code
_entity_poly.pdbx_strand_id
1 'polypeptide(L)'
;MTLPLVRMLAVATVALAGAFGAHASAAQEVVTHYVTGESPYPFSPAVRAGNTVYLSGQIGNDASGLGKDFDTQAHLAMDNIMSAAKLAGMGPQNIAKCTVMLADMKNWDAFNKIYRTYFQAGHFPARSAFGVTGLALGAALEVECIGYVATPATAR
;
A
#
# COMPACT_ATOMS: atom_id res chain seq x y z
N MET A 1 52.00 -76.02 22.22
CA MET A 1 51.64 -74.79 22.91
C MET A 1 51.17 -73.83 21.84
N THR A 2 49.87 -73.70 21.63
CA THR A 2 49.23 -72.93 20.60
C THR A 2 48.51 -71.78 21.28
N LEU A 3 48.87 -70.48 20.99
CA LEU A 3 48.18 -69.28 21.45
C LEU A 3 46.91 -69.07 20.63
N PRO A 4 45.83 -68.61 21.23
CA PRO A 4 44.63 -68.31 20.49
C PRO A 4 44.67 -66.85 19.93
N LEU A 5 44.24 -66.72 18.68
CA LEU A 5 44.13 -65.50 17.93
C LEU A 5 42.89 -64.72 18.42
N VAL A 6 43.13 -63.54 19.04
CA VAL A 6 42.07 -62.63 19.46
C VAL A 6 41.62 -61.77 18.22
N ARG A 7 40.40 -62.04 17.75
CA ARG A 7 39.77 -61.21 16.72
C ARG A 7 39.21 -59.94 17.37
N MET A 8 39.81 -58.76 17.05
CA MET A 8 39.21 -57.46 17.34
C MET A 8 38.07 -57.19 16.39
N LEU A 9 36.87 -57.06 16.93
CA LEU A 9 35.70 -56.49 16.20
C LEU A 9 35.83 -54.97 16.21
N ALA A 10 36.00 -54.37 15.05
CA ALA A 10 35.88 -52.92 14.87
C ALA A 10 34.40 -52.54 14.79
N VAL A 11 33.90 -51.82 15.78
CA VAL A 11 32.56 -51.21 15.77
C VAL A 11 32.64 -49.90 15.00
N ALA A 12 32.09 -49.85 13.80
CA ALA A 12 31.94 -48.63 13.03
C ALA A 12 30.72 -47.85 13.56
N THR A 13 30.97 -46.78 14.28
CA THR A 13 29.92 -45.77 14.64
C THR A 13 29.60 -44.91 13.46
N VAL A 14 28.45 -45.11 12.86
CA VAL A 14 27.89 -44.21 11.84
C VAL A 14 27.31 -42.98 12.56
N ALA A 15 27.98 -41.85 12.48
CA ALA A 15 27.47 -40.57 12.95
C ALA A 15 26.44 -40.04 11.93
N LEU A 16 25.15 -40.14 12.30
CA LEU A 16 24.06 -39.54 11.54
C LEU A 16 24.08 -38.02 11.80
N ALA A 17 24.71 -37.24 10.90
CA ALA A 17 24.66 -35.80 10.94
C ALA A 17 23.24 -35.35 10.52
N GLY A 18 22.39 -35.07 11.51
CA GLY A 18 21.08 -34.48 11.30
C GLY A 18 21.26 -33.06 10.76
N ALA A 19 20.90 -32.84 9.49
CA ALA A 19 20.77 -31.52 8.91
C ALA A 19 19.57 -30.83 9.58
N PHE A 20 19.81 -30.04 10.63
CA PHE A 20 18.83 -29.07 11.12
C PHE A 20 18.68 -28.01 10.06
N GLY A 21 17.70 -28.15 9.18
CA GLY A 21 17.25 -27.09 8.30
C GLY A 21 16.78 -25.92 9.15
N ALA A 22 17.53 -24.82 9.15
CA ALA A 22 17.07 -23.56 9.73
C ALA A 22 15.83 -23.13 8.94
N HIS A 23 14.66 -23.39 9.48
CA HIS A 23 13.43 -22.80 8.99
C HIS A 23 13.54 -21.31 9.33
N ALA A 24 13.83 -20.48 8.32
CA ALA A 24 13.71 -19.05 8.45
C ALA A 24 12.23 -18.78 8.79
N SER A 25 11.99 -18.40 10.04
CA SER A 25 10.67 -17.93 10.47
C SER A 25 10.37 -16.70 9.60
N ALA A 26 9.39 -16.82 8.71
CA ALA A 26 8.89 -15.66 7.97
C ALA A 26 8.42 -14.66 9.02
N ALA A 27 9.08 -13.51 9.11
CA ALA A 27 8.65 -12.42 9.97
C ALA A 27 7.19 -12.12 9.61
N GLN A 28 6.30 -12.17 10.60
CA GLN A 28 4.90 -11.85 10.39
C GLN A 28 4.82 -10.41 9.87
N GLU A 29 4.33 -10.22 8.65
CA GLU A 29 4.15 -8.89 8.09
C GLU A 29 3.13 -8.12 8.95
N VAL A 30 3.61 -7.10 9.63
CA VAL A 30 2.78 -6.24 10.48
C VAL A 30 2.14 -5.18 9.60
N VAL A 31 0.85 -4.93 9.80
CA VAL A 31 0.15 -3.80 9.16
C VAL A 31 0.69 -2.51 9.76
N THR A 32 1.16 -1.59 8.91
CA THR A 32 1.68 -0.28 9.32
C THR A 32 0.67 0.81 9.02
N HIS A 33 0.29 1.57 10.04
CA HIS A 33 -0.59 2.72 9.92
C HIS A 33 0.23 4.01 9.85
N TYR A 34 -0.02 4.82 8.83
CA TYR A 34 0.61 6.13 8.66
C TYR A 34 -0.37 7.21 9.12
N VAL A 35 0.03 7.96 10.14
CA VAL A 35 -0.81 9.00 10.75
C VAL A 35 -0.01 10.31 10.87
N THR A 36 -0.70 11.44 10.86
CA THR A 36 -0.12 12.76 11.07
C THR A 36 -0.73 13.37 12.33
N GLY A 37 -0.04 13.19 13.47
CA GLY A 37 -0.55 13.71 14.74
C GLY A 37 -1.84 13.03 15.21
N GLU A 38 -2.59 13.71 16.09
CA GLU A 38 -3.92 13.27 16.52
C GLU A 38 -4.96 13.62 15.45
N SER A 39 -5.72 12.63 15.00
CA SER A 39 -6.82 12.81 14.07
C SER A 39 -8.16 12.63 14.81
N PRO A 40 -9.15 13.51 14.59
CA PRO A 40 -10.49 13.31 15.15
C PRO A 40 -11.26 12.20 14.40
N TYR A 41 -10.73 11.70 13.29
CA TYR A 41 -11.38 10.69 12.46
C TYR A 41 -10.87 9.28 12.79
N PRO A 42 -11.73 8.25 12.77
CA PRO A 42 -11.39 6.88 13.15
C PRO A 42 -10.75 6.10 11.98
N PHE A 43 -9.88 6.74 11.20
CA PHE A 43 -9.14 6.11 10.08
C PHE A 43 -7.78 6.75 9.89
N SER A 44 -6.84 5.96 9.33
CA SER A 44 -5.50 6.42 8.97
C SER A 44 -5.49 6.94 7.53
N PRO A 45 -4.77 8.01 7.21
CA PRO A 45 -4.60 8.47 5.83
C PRO A 45 -4.05 7.40 4.89
N ALA A 46 -3.14 6.56 5.37
CA ALA A 46 -2.60 5.43 4.64
C ALA A 46 -2.33 4.24 5.56
N VAL A 47 -2.47 3.04 5.02
CA VAL A 47 -2.16 1.77 5.70
C VAL A 47 -1.39 0.89 4.75
N ARG A 48 -0.24 0.35 5.20
CA ARG A 48 0.56 -0.62 4.46
C ARG A 48 0.35 -2.03 5.00
N ALA A 49 0.09 -2.97 4.11
CA ALA A 49 0.09 -4.41 4.38
C ALA A 49 1.00 -5.10 3.36
N GLY A 50 2.12 -5.63 3.82
CA GLY A 50 3.15 -6.13 2.92
C GLY A 50 3.68 -5.04 2.00
N ASN A 51 3.59 -5.26 0.69
CA ASN A 51 3.98 -4.29 -0.34
C ASN A 51 2.82 -3.41 -0.83
N THR A 52 1.60 -3.69 -0.39
CA THR A 52 0.42 -2.92 -0.77
C THR A 52 0.18 -1.79 0.22
N VAL A 53 -0.10 -0.60 -0.31
CA VAL A 53 -0.49 0.58 0.48
C VAL A 53 -1.88 1.01 0.07
N TYR A 54 -2.77 1.07 1.04
CA TYR A 54 -4.14 1.55 0.91
C TYR A 54 -4.19 3.00 1.35
N LEU A 55 -4.67 3.88 0.49
CA LEU A 55 -4.91 5.28 0.81
C LEU A 55 -6.40 5.46 1.06
N SER A 56 -6.74 6.03 2.21
CA SER A 56 -8.13 6.33 2.54
C SER A 56 -8.74 7.33 1.56
N GLY A 57 -10.07 7.27 1.41
CA GLY A 57 -10.82 8.23 0.61
C GLY A 57 -10.51 9.66 1.00
N GLN A 58 -10.28 10.50 0.01
CA GLN A 58 -9.97 11.91 0.15
C GLN A 58 -11.00 12.73 -0.61
N ILE A 59 -11.68 13.63 0.10
CA ILE A 59 -12.54 14.66 -0.48
C ILE A 59 -11.73 15.94 -0.73
N GLY A 60 -12.32 16.85 -1.49
CA GLY A 60 -11.66 18.11 -1.86
C GLY A 60 -11.75 19.18 -0.78
N ASN A 61 -11.07 18.96 0.36
CA ASN A 61 -11.05 19.90 1.48
C ASN A 61 -9.62 20.18 1.96
N ASP A 62 -9.47 21.31 2.64
CA ASP A 62 -8.29 21.72 3.39
C ASP A 62 -8.70 22.29 4.76
N ALA A 63 -7.80 23.01 5.44
CA ALA A 63 -8.06 23.62 6.74
C ALA A 63 -9.18 24.68 6.71
N SER A 64 -9.51 25.27 5.54
CA SER A 64 -10.59 26.24 5.36
C SER A 64 -11.95 25.60 5.03
N GLY A 65 -11.98 24.28 4.81
CA GLY A 65 -13.17 23.51 4.47
C GLY A 65 -13.16 22.97 3.04
N LEU A 66 -14.35 22.68 2.48
CA LEU A 66 -14.49 22.23 1.10
C LEU A 66 -14.10 23.32 0.10
N GLY A 67 -13.44 22.92 -0.98
CA GLY A 67 -13.18 23.79 -2.12
C GLY A 67 -14.48 24.41 -2.66
N LYS A 68 -14.40 25.67 -3.10
CA LYS A 68 -15.55 26.50 -3.50
C LYS A 68 -16.33 25.98 -4.73
N ASP A 69 -15.67 25.24 -5.60
CA ASP A 69 -16.20 24.69 -6.83
C ASP A 69 -15.63 23.30 -7.12
N PHE A 70 -16.16 22.62 -8.13
CA PHE A 70 -15.73 21.26 -8.49
C PHE A 70 -14.23 21.17 -8.79
N ASP A 71 -13.70 22.09 -9.59
CA ASP A 71 -12.29 22.05 -10.02
C ASP A 71 -11.36 22.20 -8.81
N THR A 72 -11.67 23.13 -7.92
CA THR A 72 -10.93 23.32 -6.65
C THR A 72 -11.00 22.06 -5.79
N GLN A 73 -12.19 21.47 -5.63
CA GLN A 73 -12.33 20.21 -4.86
C GLN A 73 -11.57 19.07 -5.51
N ALA A 74 -11.58 18.96 -6.84
CA ALA A 74 -10.87 17.90 -7.55
C ALA A 74 -9.36 18.02 -7.39
N HIS A 75 -8.80 19.22 -7.45
CA HIS A 75 -7.38 19.45 -7.15
C HIS A 75 -7.05 19.11 -5.69
N LEU A 76 -7.81 19.62 -4.73
CA LEU A 76 -7.58 19.33 -3.31
C LEU A 76 -7.67 17.85 -2.98
N ALA A 77 -8.66 17.12 -3.54
CA ALA A 77 -8.78 15.68 -3.33
C ALA A 77 -7.54 14.92 -3.85
N MET A 78 -7.05 15.29 -5.04
CA MET A 78 -5.85 14.67 -5.60
C MET A 78 -4.59 15.05 -4.82
N ASP A 79 -4.44 16.28 -4.38
CA ASP A 79 -3.34 16.76 -3.54
C ASP A 79 -3.33 16.01 -2.19
N ASN A 80 -4.50 15.77 -1.60
CA ASN A 80 -4.67 15.00 -0.38
C ASN A 80 -4.26 13.53 -0.60
N ILE A 81 -4.64 12.90 -1.72
CA ILE A 81 -4.15 11.57 -2.11
C ILE A 81 -2.63 11.54 -2.22
N MET A 82 -2.01 12.52 -2.89
CA MET A 82 -0.55 12.58 -3.02
C MET A 82 0.14 12.81 -1.67
N SER A 83 -0.47 13.59 -0.80
CA SER A 83 0.01 13.80 0.57
C SER A 83 -0.05 12.52 1.40
N ALA A 84 -1.15 11.78 1.36
CA ALA A 84 -1.29 10.48 2.00
C ALA A 84 -0.29 9.44 1.43
N ALA A 85 -0.08 9.42 0.12
CA ALA A 85 0.93 8.58 -0.52
C ALA A 85 2.35 8.88 -0.03
N LYS A 86 2.69 10.18 0.08
CA LYS A 86 4.00 10.63 0.57
C LYS A 86 4.29 10.17 2.00
N LEU A 87 3.30 10.09 2.89
CA LEU A 87 3.48 9.55 4.24
C LEU A 87 3.98 8.10 4.22
N ALA A 88 3.55 7.32 3.23
CA ALA A 88 3.98 5.94 3.03
C ALA A 88 5.24 5.80 2.14
N GLY A 89 5.94 6.91 1.86
CA GLY A 89 7.14 6.91 1.01
C GLY A 89 6.85 6.69 -0.48
N MET A 90 5.61 6.96 -0.93
CA MET A 90 5.18 6.78 -2.31
C MET A 90 5.13 8.11 -3.08
N GLY A 91 5.34 8.01 -4.39
CA GLY A 91 5.01 9.03 -5.37
C GLY A 91 3.93 8.56 -6.36
N PRO A 92 3.54 9.40 -7.33
CA PRO A 92 2.52 9.06 -8.33
C PRO A 92 2.80 7.74 -9.07
N GLN A 93 4.07 7.43 -9.33
CA GLN A 93 4.51 6.20 -10.00
C GLN A 93 4.24 4.92 -9.19
N ASN A 94 3.98 5.05 -7.91
CA ASN A 94 3.66 3.91 -7.04
C ASN A 94 2.15 3.62 -6.98
N ILE A 95 1.30 4.50 -7.49
CA ILE A 95 -0.16 4.33 -7.48
C ILE A 95 -0.53 3.31 -8.55
N ALA A 96 -1.14 2.21 -8.13
CA ALA A 96 -1.55 1.12 -9.02
C ALA A 96 -3.02 1.26 -9.48
N LYS A 97 -3.89 1.72 -8.60
CA LYS A 97 -5.32 1.87 -8.88
C LYS A 97 -5.91 3.02 -8.08
N CYS A 98 -6.88 3.73 -8.67
CA CYS A 98 -7.76 4.66 -7.96
C CYS A 98 -9.24 4.33 -8.22
N THR A 99 -10.07 4.61 -7.23
CA THR A 99 -11.54 4.66 -7.33
C THR A 99 -11.98 6.09 -7.14
N VAL A 100 -12.85 6.57 -8.02
CA VAL A 100 -13.38 7.93 -8.03
C VAL A 100 -14.88 7.88 -7.88
N MET A 101 -15.39 8.56 -6.88
CA MET A 101 -16.81 8.71 -6.59
C MET A 101 -17.21 10.16 -6.90
N LEU A 102 -18.21 10.35 -7.74
CA LEU A 102 -18.69 11.67 -8.16
C LEU A 102 -20.13 11.87 -7.68
N ALA A 103 -20.40 12.97 -7.01
CA ALA A 103 -21.77 13.33 -6.64
C ALA A 103 -22.62 13.68 -7.89
N ASP A 104 -21.99 14.18 -8.96
CA ASP A 104 -22.61 14.40 -10.27
C ASP A 104 -21.69 13.89 -11.39
N MET A 105 -22.14 12.90 -12.15
CA MET A 105 -21.40 12.32 -13.28
C MET A 105 -21.15 13.29 -14.45
N LYS A 106 -21.85 14.43 -14.51
CA LYS A 106 -21.55 15.49 -15.48
C LYS A 106 -20.15 16.05 -15.32
N ASN A 107 -19.54 15.90 -14.14
CA ASN A 107 -18.19 16.34 -13.84
C ASN A 107 -17.09 15.36 -14.32
N TRP A 108 -17.47 14.26 -14.97
CA TRP A 108 -16.53 13.22 -15.42
C TRP A 108 -15.39 13.76 -16.28
N ASP A 109 -15.74 14.58 -17.31
CA ASP A 109 -14.73 15.13 -18.22
C ASP A 109 -13.85 16.19 -17.56
N ALA A 110 -14.41 17.00 -16.68
CA ALA A 110 -13.66 17.99 -15.90
C ALA A 110 -12.65 17.27 -14.98
N PHE A 111 -13.11 16.23 -14.26
CA PHE A 111 -12.20 15.41 -13.43
C PHE A 111 -11.10 14.74 -14.25
N ASN A 112 -11.40 14.19 -15.41
CA ASN A 112 -10.41 13.56 -16.28
C ASN A 112 -9.26 14.51 -16.68
N LYS A 113 -9.57 15.78 -16.94
CA LYS A 113 -8.56 16.79 -17.27
C LYS A 113 -7.62 17.02 -16.09
N ILE A 114 -8.18 17.16 -14.88
CA ILE A 114 -7.41 17.39 -13.65
C ILE A 114 -6.59 16.13 -13.30
N TYR A 115 -7.21 14.94 -13.29
CA TYR A 115 -6.57 13.68 -12.94
C TYR A 115 -5.29 13.42 -13.76
N ARG A 116 -5.31 13.76 -15.06
CA ARG A 116 -4.15 13.58 -15.96
C ARG A 116 -2.92 14.36 -15.52
N THR A 117 -3.08 15.48 -14.84
CA THR A 117 -1.95 16.33 -14.43
C THR A 117 -1.13 15.71 -13.29
N TYR A 118 -1.67 14.71 -12.60
CA TYR A 118 -1.01 14.05 -11.47
C TYR A 118 -0.16 12.84 -11.85
N PHE A 119 -0.26 12.38 -13.09
CA PHE A 119 0.43 11.16 -13.55
C PHE A 119 1.18 11.38 -14.86
N GLN A 120 2.23 10.61 -15.05
CA GLN A 120 2.96 10.61 -16.32
C GLN A 120 2.08 10.03 -17.44
N ALA A 121 2.06 10.69 -18.59
CA ALA A 121 1.34 10.20 -19.78
C ALA A 121 1.81 8.79 -20.16
N GLY A 122 0.87 7.88 -20.42
CA GLY A 122 1.13 6.48 -20.70
C GLY A 122 1.34 5.59 -19.46
N HIS A 123 1.38 6.17 -18.23
CA HIS A 123 1.56 5.43 -16.98
C HIS A 123 0.44 5.75 -15.98
N PHE A 124 -0.79 5.84 -16.46
CA PHE A 124 -1.94 6.09 -15.61
C PHE A 124 -2.28 4.85 -14.78
N PRO A 125 -2.65 5.02 -13.48
CA PRO A 125 -3.18 3.92 -12.68
C PRO A 125 -4.45 3.31 -13.31
N ALA A 126 -4.72 2.04 -13.01
CA ALA A 126 -6.04 1.49 -13.26
C ALA A 126 -7.08 2.33 -12.52
N ARG A 127 -8.27 2.57 -13.12
CA ARG A 127 -9.27 3.42 -12.49
C ARG A 127 -10.68 2.88 -12.71
N SER A 128 -11.49 2.98 -11.65
CA SER A 128 -12.94 2.93 -11.71
C SER A 128 -13.49 4.29 -11.32
N ALA A 129 -14.60 4.72 -11.91
CA ALA A 129 -15.33 5.89 -11.47
C ALA A 129 -16.83 5.70 -11.67
N PHE A 130 -17.62 6.17 -10.71
CA PHE A 130 -19.07 6.02 -10.71
C PHE A 130 -19.72 7.15 -9.92
N GLY A 131 -21.03 7.35 -10.20
CA GLY A 131 -21.86 8.30 -9.47
C GLY A 131 -22.31 7.73 -8.13
N VAL A 132 -22.44 8.60 -7.13
CA VAL A 132 -22.95 8.28 -5.79
C VAL A 132 -24.05 9.27 -5.39
N THR A 133 -24.89 8.87 -4.43
CA THR A 133 -26.02 9.70 -3.98
C THR A 133 -25.59 10.80 -2.99
N GLY A 134 -24.39 10.73 -2.45
CA GLY A 134 -23.83 11.71 -1.51
C GLY A 134 -22.46 11.30 -1.00
N LEU A 135 -21.71 12.28 -0.55
CA LEU A 135 -20.37 12.15 0.03
C LEU A 135 -20.28 12.92 1.34
N ALA A 136 -19.24 12.63 2.13
CA ALA A 136 -18.98 13.31 3.39
C ALA A 136 -18.95 14.84 3.20
N LEU A 137 -19.52 15.57 4.12
CA LEU A 137 -19.60 17.05 4.13
C LEU A 137 -20.28 17.67 2.89
N GLY A 138 -20.95 16.87 2.05
CA GLY A 138 -21.53 17.33 0.80
C GLY A 138 -20.49 17.55 -0.30
N ALA A 139 -19.34 16.87 -0.24
CA ALA A 139 -18.29 16.95 -1.25
C ALA A 139 -18.79 16.59 -2.66
N ALA A 140 -18.22 17.23 -3.68
CA ALA A 140 -18.55 16.96 -5.08
C ALA A 140 -17.89 15.68 -5.60
N LEU A 141 -16.78 15.25 -4.97
CA LEU A 141 -16.07 14.02 -5.31
C LEU A 141 -15.30 13.49 -4.11
N GLU A 142 -14.98 12.18 -4.20
CA GLU A 142 -14.02 11.51 -3.33
C GLU A 142 -13.14 10.60 -4.16
N VAL A 143 -11.87 10.50 -3.79
CA VAL A 143 -10.89 9.63 -4.46
C VAL A 143 -10.21 8.76 -3.41
N GLU A 144 -10.15 7.45 -3.65
CA GLU A 144 -9.30 6.52 -2.92
C GLU A 144 -8.29 5.88 -3.88
N CYS A 145 -7.12 5.48 -3.40
CA CYS A 145 -6.14 4.81 -4.24
C CYS A 145 -5.44 3.66 -3.50
N ILE A 146 -4.90 2.74 -4.30
CA ILE A 146 -4.05 1.65 -3.84
C ILE A 146 -2.70 1.81 -4.53
N GLY A 147 -1.63 1.73 -3.77
CA GLY A 147 -0.26 1.79 -4.26
C GLY A 147 0.55 0.55 -3.92
N TYR A 148 1.75 0.50 -4.49
CA TYR A 148 2.71 -0.57 -4.29
C TYR A 148 4.10 0.00 -3.97
N VAL A 149 4.70 -0.51 -2.89
CA VAL A 149 6.09 -0.19 -2.48
C VAL A 149 6.85 -1.49 -2.34
N ALA A 150 7.82 -1.73 -3.20
CA ALA A 150 8.65 -2.91 -3.09
C ALA A 150 9.38 -2.93 -1.74
N THR A 151 9.39 -4.07 -1.06
CA THR A 151 10.32 -4.28 0.06
C THR A 151 11.74 -4.33 -0.52
N PRO A 152 12.71 -3.59 0.05
CA PRO A 152 14.10 -3.75 -0.38
C PRO A 152 14.49 -5.22 -0.32
N ALA A 153 15.08 -5.74 -1.39
CA ALA A 153 15.63 -7.08 -1.37
C ALA A 153 16.66 -7.15 -0.23
N THR A 154 16.41 -8.00 0.77
CA THR A 154 17.44 -8.30 1.76
C THR A 154 18.65 -8.84 1.00
N ALA A 155 19.78 -8.10 1.05
CA ALA A 155 21.03 -8.59 0.50
C ALA A 155 21.32 -9.97 1.15
N ARG A 156 21.42 -10.99 0.29
CA ARG A 156 21.82 -12.34 0.71
C ARG A 156 23.33 -12.40 0.87
#